data_cbacbd085467819c8419b72a329102c3
#
_entry.id   cbacbd085467819c8419b72a329102c3
#
_cell.length_a   1.000
_cell.length_b   1.000
_cell.length_c   1.000
_cell.angle_alpha   90.00
_cell.angle_beta   90.00
_cell.angle_gamma   90.00
#
_symmetry.space_group_name_H-M   'P 1'
#
loop_
_entity.id
_entity.type
_entity.pdbx_description
1 polymer ?
#
loop_
_entity_poly.entity_id
_entity_poly.type
_entity_poly.pdbx_seq_one_letter_code
_entity_poly.pdbx_strand_id
1 'polypeptide(L)'
;KNSPNARFEQVFFNTGVGIMIVDKDRVLIEVNPRFCEMLGFKRSELIGKSAEIIHTSYKTFEEFGKKAFDQVRKQEVVNLEWPFKTKTGRKIWFRIAGDPVMGQEEVLWTVVDITERVEAQNRIEELASKLSKYLSPQVYRSIFSGQKNVQIEANRKKLTVFFSDIKDFTELTDRLEPEVLSSLLNSYLNEMSKIALKYGGTIDKFVGDAILIFFGDPETKGEKADATSCVLMALEMRERMKFMRQVWEDEGISKPLNIRIGINTGYCNVGNFGSEDRLDYTIIGG
;
A
#
# COMPACT_ATOMS: atom_id res chain seq x y z
N LYS A 1 43.98 8.96 -35.37
CA LYS A 1 42.93 9.66 -36.16
C LYS A 1 41.59 9.14 -35.68
N ASN A 2 41.02 9.78 -34.67
CA ASN A 2 39.68 9.45 -34.15
C ASN A 2 38.66 10.08 -35.10
N SER A 3 38.08 9.30 -35.97
CA SER A 3 36.92 9.74 -36.76
C SER A 3 35.71 9.94 -35.85
N PRO A 4 34.75 10.83 -36.15
CA PRO A 4 33.52 11.00 -35.36
C PRO A 4 32.77 9.65 -35.19
N ASN A 5 32.81 8.78 -36.18
CA ASN A 5 32.21 7.43 -36.12
C ASN A 5 32.87 6.55 -35.07
N ALA A 6 34.18 6.56 -34.90
CA ALA A 6 34.89 5.73 -33.93
C ALA A 6 34.52 6.15 -32.47
N ARG A 7 34.26 7.44 -32.23
CA ARG A 7 33.81 7.92 -30.91
C ARG A 7 32.36 7.51 -30.64
N PHE A 8 31.51 7.61 -31.65
CA PHE A 8 30.10 7.17 -31.52
C PHE A 8 30.05 5.66 -31.24
N GLU A 9 30.76 4.85 -31.99
CA GLU A 9 30.85 3.41 -31.74
C GLU A 9 31.33 3.11 -30.32
N GLN A 10 32.37 3.80 -29.86
CA GLN A 10 32.91 3.61 -28.51
C GLN A 10 31.91 3.95 -27.41
N VAL A 11 31.14 5.02 -27.57
CA VAL A 11 30.08 5.40 -26.61
C VAL A 11 28.93 4.40 -26.67
N PHE A 12 28.47 4.06 -27.87
CA PHE A 12 27.34 3.15 -28.08
C PHE A 12 27.61 1.74 -27.51
N PHE A 13 28.81 1.20 -27.75
CA PHE A 13 29.14 -0.17 -27.33
C PHE A 13 29.62 -0.29 -25.86
N ASN A 14 30.15 0.79 -25.27
CA ASN A 14 30.76 0.72 -23.92
C ASN A 14 29.97 1.50 -22.85
N THR A 15 28.76 1.99 -23.15
CA THR A 15 27.94 2.67 -22.15
C THR A 15 27.26 1.68 -21.20
N GLY A 16 27.11 2.07 -19.93
CA GLY A 16 26.30 1.35 -18.93
C GLY A 16 24.79 1.44 -19.16
N VAL A 17 24.36 2.25 -20.13
CA VAL A 17 22.94 2.46 -20.47
C VAL A 17 22.56 1.60 -21.67
N GLY A 18 21.41 0.94 -21.60
CA GLY A 18 20.84 0.25 -22.77
C GLY A 18 20.37 1.27 -23.80
N ILE A 19 20.68 1.04 -25.07
CA ILE A 19 20.27 1.90 -26.19
C ILE A 19 19.58 1.02 -27.22
N MET A 20 18.42 1.49 -27.71
CA MET A 20 17.74 0.94 -28.87
C MET A 20 17.26 2.03 -29.80
N ILE A 21 17.26 1.75 -31.10
CA ILE A 21 16.71 2.60 -32.14
C ILE A 21 15.58 1.82 -32.80
N VAL A 22 14.43 2.46 -32.97
CA VAL A 22 13.28 1.91 -33.66
C VAL A 22 12.83 2.83 -34.80
N ASP A 23 12.26 2.26 -35.85
CA ASP A 23 11.64 3.03 -36.93
C ASP A 23 10.22 3.51 -36.57
N LYS A 24 9.56 4.14 -37.55
CA LYS A 24 8.18 4.64 -37.41
C LYS A 24 7.16 3.55 -37.10
N ASP A 25 7.42 2.30 -37.46
CA ASP A 25 6.55 1.15 -37.25
C ASP A 25 6.94 0.38 -35.97
N ARG A 26 7.85 0.97 -35.18
CA ARG A 26 8.40 0.40 -33.93
C ARG A 26 9.15 -0.92 -34.15
N VAL A 27 9.78 -1.08 -35.31
CA VAL A 27 10.71 -2.17 -35.58
C VAL A 27 12.10 -1.81 -35.06
N LEU A 28 12.74 -2.73 -34.35
CA LEU A 28 14.09 -2.55 -33.80
C LEU A 28 15.13 -2.52 -34.93
N ILE A 29 15.74 -1.36 -35.13
CA ILE A 29 16.78 -1.15 -36.19
C ILE A 29 18.16 -1.41 -35.60
N GLU A 30 18.43 -0.90 -34.38
CA GLU A 30 19.71 -1.05 -33.74
C GLU A 30 19.55 -1.18 -32.21
N VAL A 31 20.44 -1.98 -31.59
CA VAL A 31 20.51 -2.16 -30.15
C VAL A 31 21.98 -2.30 -29.72
N ASN A 32 22.33 -1.71 -28.59
CA ASN A 32 23.66 -1.85 -28.04
C ASN A 32 23.83 -3.14 -27.22
N PRO A 33 25.06 -3.57 -26.94
CA PRO A 33 25.31 -4.78 -26.14
C PRO A 33 24.64 -4.74 -24.77
N ARG A 34 24.62 -3.58 -24.09
CA ARG A 34 24.02 -3.41 -22.77
C ARG A 34 22.51 -3.67 -22.77
N PHE A 35 21.81 -3.23 -23.81
CA PHE A 35 20.39 -3.52 -23.99
C PHE A 35 20.13 -5.04 -24.15
N CYS A 36 20.98 -5.69 -24.96
CA CYS A 36 20.92 -7.14 -25.16
C CYS A 36 21.15 -7.91 -23.84
N GLU A 37 22.15 -7.52 -23.05
CA GLU A 37 22.46 -8.14 -21.75
C GLU A 37 21.30 -8.01 -20.76
N MET A 38 20.73 -6.81 -20.64
CA MET A 38 19.60 -6.54 -19.72
C MET A 38 18.39 -7.45 -20.02
N LEU A 39 18.11 -7.67 -21.30
CA LEU A 39 16.94 -8.44 -21.72
C LEU A 39 17.25 -9.93 -21.99
N GLY A 40 18.54 -10.31 -22.08
CA GLY A 40 18.97 -11.69 -22.36
C GLY A 40 18.77 -12.13 -23.80
N PHE A 41 18.62 -11.20 -24.75
CA PHE A 41 18.54 -11.48 -26.18
C PHE A 41 19.88 -11.29 -26.87
N LYS A 42 20.12 -12.04 -27.94
CA LYS A 42 21.19 -11.72 -28.88
C LYS A 42 20.73 -10.59 -29.82
N ARG A 43 21.64 -9.74 -30.28
CA ARG A 43 21.33 -8.65 -31.21
C ARG A 43 20.58 -9.18 -32.45
N SER A 44 21.02 -10.31 -33.02
CA SER A 44 20.38 -10.94 -34.19
C SER A 44 18.94 -11.43 -33.96
N GLU A 45 18.51 -11.57 -32.71
CA GLU A 45 17.16 -11.98 -32.36
C GLU A 45 16.21 -10.78 -32.26
N LEU A 46 16.76 -9.56 -32.09
CA LEU A 46 16.01 -8.31 -31.92
C LEU A 46 15.90 -7.50 -33.21
N ILE A 47 17.00 -7.37 -33.94
CA ILE A 47 17.04 -6.53 -35.16
C ILE A 47 16.04 -7.03 -36.21
N GLY A 48 15.26 -6.10 -36.77
CA GLY A 48 14.20 -6.35 -37.73
C GLY A 48 12.91 -6.93 -37.10
N LYS A 49 12.83 -7.04 -35.78
CA LYS A 49 11.62 -7.48 -35.09
C LYS A 49 10.85 -6.30 -34.54
N SER A 50 9.52 -6.44 -34.45
CA SER A 50 8.69 -5.50 -33.72
C SER A 50 9.13 -5.41 -32.25
N ALA A 51 9.18 -4.20 -31.69
CA ALA A 51 9.47 -3.99 -30.29
C ALA A 51 8.42 -4.63 -29.36
N GLU A 52 7.30 -5.14 -29.87
CA GLU A 52 6.35 -5.95 -29.11
C GLU A 52 7.03 -7.14 -28.38
N ILE A 53 8.08 -7.71 -28.99
CA ILE A 53 8.80 -8.88 -28.43
C ILE A 53 9.34 -8.62 -27.02
N ILE A 54 9.66 -7.39 -26.68
CA ILE A 54 10.19 -6.99 -25.36
C ILE A 54 9.10 -6.47 -24.41
N HIS A 55 7.87 -6.27 -24.85
CA HIS A 55 6.77 -5.85 -24.01
C HIS A 55 6.09 -7.04 -23.31
N THR A 56 5.56 -6.82 -22.10
CA THR A 56 4.93 -7.88 -21.31
C THR A 56 3.66 -8.43 -21.95
N SER A 57 2.97 -7.63 -22.77
CA SER A 57 1.80 -8.03 -23.56
C SER A 57 1.60 -7.07 -24.74
N TYR A 58 0.76 -7.45 -25.70
CA TYR A 58 0.33 -6.56 -26.80
C TYR A 58 -0.31 -5.26 -26.25
N LYS A 59 -1.12 -5.37 -25.21
CA LYS A 59 -1.74 -4.22 -24.57
C LYS A 59 -0.70 -3.21 -24.05
N THR A 60 0.35 -3.69 -23.36
CA THR A 60 1.42 -2.81 -22.88
C THR A 60 2.24 -2.20 -24.00
N PHE A 61 2.40 -2.90 -25.12
CA PHE A 61 3.02 -2.37 -26.32
C PHE A 61 2.21 -1.22 -26.94
N GLU A 62 0.89 -1.38 -27.07
CA GLU A 62 -0.01 -0.33 -27.56
C GLU A 62 -0.07 0.89 -26.62
N GLU A 63 -0.18 0.67 -25.31
CA GLU A 63 -0.19 1.74 -24.32
C GLU A 63 1.12 2.53 -24.32
N PHE A 64 2.26 1.84 -24.48
CA PHE A 64 3.55 2.50 -24.62
C PHE A 64 3.61 3.35 -25.88
N GLY A 65 3.10 2.85 -27.00
CA GLY A 65 3.01 3.61 -28.25
C GLY A 65 2.32 4.95 -28.05
N LYS A 66 1.14 4.93 -27.44
CA LYS A 66 0.35 6.14 -27.17
C LYS A 66 0.98 7.09 -26.16
N LYS A 67 1.59 6.54 -25.10
CA LYS A 67 2.16 7.34 -24.00
C LYS A 67 3.55 7.89 -24.27
N ALA A 68 4.32 7.24 -25.09
CA ALA A 68 5.73 7.55 -25.27
C ALA A 68 6.09 7.81 -26.72
N PHE A 69 5.88 6.83 -27.59
CA PHE A 69 6.32 6.91 -28.98
C PHE A 69 5.66 8.07 -29.75
N ASP A 70 4.34 8.25 -29.59
CA ASP A 70 3.62 9.36 -30.21
C ASP A 70 4.05 10.72 -29.70
N GLN A 71 4.49 10.84 -28.42
CA GLN A 71 5.00 12.08 -27.84
C GLN A 71 6.38 12.42 -28.39
N VAL A 72 7.29 11.46 -28.47
CA VAL A 72 8.62 11.68 -29.05
C VAL A 72 8.51 12.15 -30.51
N ARG A 73 7.61 11.57 -31.29
CA ARG A 73 7.35 12.01 -32.68
C ARG A 73 6.86 13.45 -32.79
N LYS A 74 6.22 13.98 -31.74
CA LYS A 74 5.84 15.40 -31.63
C LYS A 74 6.95 16.29 -31.07
N GLN A 75 8.16 15.75 -30.92
CA GLN A 75 9.33 16.42 -30.33
C GLN A 75 9.14 16.78 -28.85
N GLU A 76 8.29 16.03 -28.14
CA GLU A 76 8.14 16.16 -26.69
C GLU A 76 9.18 15.29 -25.98
N VAL A 77 9.70 15.77 -24.84
CA VAL A 77 10.64 15.01 -24.01
C VAL A 77 9.88 13.90 -23.29
N VAL A 78 10.26 12.66 -23.53
CA VAL A 78 9.69 11.50 -22.85
C VAL A 78 10.67 10.95 -21.84
N ASN A 79 10.24 10.84 -20.59
CA ASN A 79 10.97 10.16 -19.52
C ASN A 79 9.93 9.45 -18.63
N LEU A 80 9.91 8.12 -18.69
CA LEU A 80 8.91 7.33 -17.94
C LEU A 80 9.50 6.00 -17.45
N GLU A 81 8.84 5.40 -16.48
CA GLU A 81 9.16 4.07 -15.99
C GLU A 81 8.15 3.08 -16.60
N TRP A 82 8.68 2.06 -17.27
CA TRP A 82 7.84 1.12 -18.01
C TRP A 82 8.29 -0.32 -17.82
N PRO A 83 7.33 -1.28 -17.70
CA PRO A 83 7.66 -2.68 -17.59
C PRO A 83 7.89 -3.31 -18.98
N PHE A 84 8.99 -4.05 -19.07
CA PHE A 84 9.35 -4.90 -20.20
C PHE A 84 9.46 -6.36 -19.76
N LYS A 85 9.76 -7.26 -20.68
CA LYS A 85 10.08 -8.66 -20.37
C LYS A 85 11.42 -9.06 -20.98
N THR A 86 12.16 -9.89 -20.26
CA THR A 86 13.34 -10.55 -20.77
C THR A 86 12.97 -11.69 -21.71
N LYS A 87 13.95 -12.27 -22.40
CA LYS A 87 13.79 -13.45 -23.24
C LYS A 87 13.16 -14.63 -22.51
N THR A 88 13.43 -14.78 -21.20
CA THR A 88 12.85 -15.83 -20.36
C THR A 88 11.45 -15.51 -19.87
N GLY A 89 10.89 -14.35 -20.22
CA GLY A 89 9.57 -13.90 -19.78
C GLY A 89 9.58 -13.20 -18.42
N ARG A 90 10.73 -13.04 -17.74
CA ARG A 90 10.83 -12.30 -16.48
C ARG A 90 10.50 -10.83 -16.73
N LYS A 91 9.64 -10.23 -15.88
CA LYS A 91 9.35 -8.79 -15.88
C LYS A 91 10.58 -8.01 -15.40
N ILE A 92 10.92 -6.95 -16.11
CA ILE A 92 11.99 -6.01 -15.83
C ILE A 92 11.45 -4.59 -15.95
N TRP A 93 11.88 -3.68 -15.09
CA TRP A 93 11.47 -2.29 -15.12
C TRP A 93 12.58 -1.41 -15.67
N PHE A 94 12.27 -0.65 -16.69
CA PHE A 94 13.19 0.34 -17.23
C PHE A 94 12.70 1.76 -16.97
N ARG A 95 13.61 2.64 -16.57
CA ARG A 95 13.46 4.07 -16.84
C ARG A 95 13.90 4.27 -18.26
N ILE A 96 13.02 4.84 -19.09
CA ILE A 96 13.22 5.00 -20.52
C ILE A 96 13.09 6.47 -20.90
N ALA A 97 14.04 6.99 -21.65
CA ALA A 97 13.98 8.31 -22.27
C ALA A 97 14.09 8.16 -23.80
N GLY A 98 13.30 8.93 -24.52
CA GLY A 98 13.23 8.88 -25.98
C GLY A 98 13.48 10.22 -26.65
N ASP A 99 14.28 10.21 -27.70
CA ASP A 99 14.60 11.34 -28.54
C ASP A 99 14.43 10.99 -30.04
N PRO A 100 13.89 11.91 -30.86
CA PRO A 100 13.81 11.67 -32.30
C PRO A 100 15.21 11.77 -32.92
N VAL A 101 15.51 10.87 -33.88
CA VAL A 101 16.75 10.92 -34.65
C VAL A 101 16.59 11.96 -35.75
N MET A 102 17.44 13.01 -35.74
CA MET A 102 17.34 14.11 -36.71
C MET A 102 17.49 13.64 -38.17
N GLY A 103 16.52 14.00 -38.98
CA GLY A 103 16.50 13.70 -40.41
C GLY A 103 16.07 12.28 -40.76
N GLN A 104 15.59 11.50 -39.79
CA GLN A 104 15.09 10.14 -39.98
C GLN A 104 13.76 9.95 -39.26
N GLU A 105 12.92 9.04 -39.73
CA GLU A 105 11.68 8.67 -39.02
C GLU A 105 11.97 7.58 -37.97
N GLU A 106 13.00 7.84 -37.14
CA GLU A 106 13.52 6.91 -36.15
C GLU A 106 13.48 7.56 -34.75
N VAL A 107 13.36 6.73 -33.72
CA VAL A 107 13.41 7.14 -32.33
C VAL A 107 14.53 6.38 -31.62
N LEU A 108 15.43 7.14 -31.00
CA LEU A 108 16.45 6.62 -30.10
C LEU A 108 15.88 6.55 -28.69
N TRP A 109 15.96 5.39 -28.10
CA TRP A 109 15.59 5.15 -26.71
C TRP A 109 16.80 4.79 -25.88
N THR A 110 16.95 5.46 -24.74
CA THR A 110 17.90 5.09 -23.70
C THR A 110 17.16 4.46 -22.54
N VAL A 111 17.67 3.36 -22.00
CA VAL A 111 17.04 2.61 -20.92
C VAL A 111 18.00 2.34 -19.76
N VAL A 112 17.52 2.51 -18.56
CA VAL A 112 18.23 2.18 -17.32
C VAL A 112 17.39 1.16 -16.57
N ASP A 113 18.01 0.06 -16.17
CA ASP A 113 17.35 -0.95 -15.32
C ASP A 113 17.13 -0.39 -13.91
N ILE A 114 15.88 -0.34 -13.51
CA ILE A 114 15.44 0.11 -12.20
C ILE A 114 14.67 -0.99 -11.45
N THR A 115 14.80 -2.24 -11.89
CA THR A 115 14.03 -3.37 -11.37
C THR A 115 14.25 -3.54 -9.88
N GLU A 116 15.51 -3.54 -9.42
CA GLU A 116 15.82 -3.68 -7.99
C GLU A 116 15.18 -2.56 -7.16
N ARG A 117 15.20 -1.32 -7.66
CA ARG A 117 14.59 -0.18 -6.99
C ARG A 117 13.06 -0.34 -6.87
N VAL A 118 12.40 -0.72 -7.98
CA VAL A 118 10.95 -0.90 -8.01
C VAL A 118 10.53 -2.11 -7.14
N GLU A 119 11.26 -3.21 -7.20
CA GLU A 119 10.99 -4.39 -6.37
C GLU A 119 11.19 -4.09 -4.88
N ALA A 120 12.25 -3.35 -4.52
CA ALA A 120 12.48 -2.92 -3.14
C ALA A 120 11.36 -2.01 -2.64
N GLN A 121 10.94 -1.03 -3.45
CA GLN A 121 9.84 -0.13 -3.13
C GLN A 121 8.52 -0.89 -2.93
N ASN A 122 8.18 -1.79 -3.85
CA ASN A 122 6.97 -2.61 -3.74
C ASN A 122 7.00 -3.50 -2.49
N ARG A 123 8.18 -4.05 -2.13
CA ARG A 123 8.34 -4.84 -0.91
C ARG A 123 8.11 -4.01 0.35
N ILE A 124 8.64 -2.77 0.37
CA ILE A 124 8.41 -1.84 1.50
C ILE A 124 6.92 -1.53 1.60
N GLU A 125 6.24 -1.23 0.50
CA GLU A 125 4.80 -0.93 0.48
C GLU A 125 3.97 -2.14 0.92
N GLU A 126 4.32 -3.35 0.48
CA GLU A 126 3.66 -4.58 0.91
C GLU A 126 3.82 -4.82 2.42
N LEU A 127 5.05 -4.66 2.94
CA LEU A 127 5.32 -4.79 4.37
C LEU A 127 4.58 -3.73 5.18
N ALA A 128 4.61 -2.49 4.74
CA ALA A 128 3.86 -1.39 5.36
C ALA A 128 2.35 -1.68 5.37
N SER A 129 1.80 -2.18 4.27
CA SER A 129 0.40 -2.61 4.19
C SER A 129 0.05 -3.78 5.12
N LYS A 130 0.96 -4.74 5.31
CA LYS A 130 0.78 -5.81 6.29
C LYS A 130 0.80 -5.28 7.72
N LEU A 131 1.77 -4.41 8.04
CA LEU A 131 1.89 -3.79 9.36
C LEU A 131 0.71 -2.89 9.70
N SER A 132 0.10 -2.22 8.72
CA SER A 132 -1.07 -1.38 8.94
C SER A 132 -2.28 -2.12 9.54
N LYS A 133 -2.33 -3.45 9.40
CA LYS A 133 -3.40 -4.27 9.99
C LYS A 133 -3.24 -4.47 11.50
N TYR A 134 -2.05 -4.23 12.05
CA TYR A 134 -1.75 -4.36 13.48
C TYR A 134 -1.77 -3.02 14.21
N LEU A 135 -1.90 -1.91 13.48
CA LEU A 135 -1.99 -0.56 14.03
C LEU A 135 -3.36 0.03 13.71
N SER A 136 -3.86 0.93 14.57
CA SER A 136 -5.02 1.72 14.15
C SER A 136 -4.66 2.58 12.94
N PRO A 137 -5.60 2.80 11.99
CA PRO A 137 -5.31 3.60 10.79
C PRO A 137 -4.81 5.02 11.09
N GLN A 138 -5.25 5.62 12.20
CA GLN A 138 -4.81 6.93 12.65
C GLN A 138 -3.34 6.90 13.11
N VAL A 139 -2.96 5.89 13.89
CA VAL A 139 -1.57 5.69 14.35
C VAL A 139 -0.66 5.40 13.16
N TYR A 140 -1.09 4.51 12.25
CA TYR A 140 -0.37 4.21 11.02
C TYR A 140 -0.08 5.49 10.21
N ARG A 141 -1.12 6.31 9.93
CA ARG A 141 -0.95 7.57 9.21
C ARG A 141 0.01 8.53 9.91
N SER A 142 -0.11 8.67 11.22
CA SER A 142 0.75 9.56 12.01
C SER A 142 2.23 9.18 11.94
N ILE A 143 2.55 7.89 11.96
CA ILE A 143 3.92 7.36 11.84
C ILE A 143 4.46 7.56 10.42
N PHE A 144 3.70 7.12 9.40
CA PHE A 144 4.18 7.11 8.01
C PHE A 144 4.10 8.47 7.31
N SER A 145 3.32 9.44 7.83
CA SER A 145 3.36 10.84 7.37
C SER A 145 4.56 11.63 7.91
N GLY A 146 5.38 11.05 8.78
CA GLY A 146 6.51 11.72 9.42
C GLY A 146 6.10 12.76 10.48
N GLN A 147 4.81 12.80 10.86
CA GLN A 147 4.31 13.76 11.85
C GLN A 147 4.70 13.41 13.28
N LYS A 148 4.95 12.13 13.57
CA LYS A 148 5.41 11.67 14.88
C LYS A 148 6.63 10.76 14.75
N ASN A 149 7.64 11.03 15.54
CA ASN A 149 8.75 10.09 15.74
C ASN A 149 8.27 8.91 16.60
N VAL A 150 8.73 7.70 16.28
CA VAL A 150 8.48 6.51 17.09
C VAL A 150 9.45 6.53 18.28
N GLN A 151 9.15 7.36 19.28
CA GLN A 151 9.93 7.47 20.52
C GLN A 151 8.99 7.22 21.72
N ILE A 152 9.56 6.83 22.84
CA ILE A 152 8.82 6.72 24.11
C ILE A 152 8.46 8.15 24.55
N GLU A 153 7.26 8.57 24.19
CA GLU A 153 6.74 9.89 24.51
C GLU A 153 5.24 9.79 24.77
N ALA A 154 4.80 10.39 25.85
CA ALA A 154 3.39 10.46 26.21
C ALA A 154 3.00 11.88 26.60
N ASN A 155 1.82 12.28 26.16
CA ASN A 155 1.25 13.60 26.44
C ASN A 155 -0.03 13.49 27.24
N ARG A 156 -0.21 14.37 28.26
CA ARG A 156 -1.45 14.43 29.02
C ARG A 156 -2.50 15.18 28.22
N LYS A 157 -3.58 14.49 27.85
CA LYS A 157 -4.72 15.05 27.11
C LYS A 157 -6.04 14.66 27.74
N LYS A 158 -7.06 15.48 27.50
CA LYS A 158 -8.45 15.16 27.89
C LYS A 158 -9.08 14.40 26.72
N LEU A 159 -9.36 13.13 26.93
CA LEU A 159 -9.85 12.19 25.92
C LEU A 159 -11.22 11.65 26.32
N THR A 160 -12.01 11.25 25.35
CA THR A 160 -13.19 10.44 25.57
C THR A 160 -12.85 8.99 25.30
N VAL A 161 -12.99 8.16 26.29
CA VAL A 161 -12.64 6.73 26.27
C VAL A 161 -13.91 5.90 26.21
N PHE A 162 -13.93 4.96 25.31
CA PHE A 162 -14.98 3.96 25.13
C PHE A 162 -14.38 2.58 25.43
N PHE A 163 -15.10 1.82 26.22
CA PHE A 163 -14.77 0.42 26.48
C PHE A 163 -16.04 -0.42 26.31
N SER A 164 -15.94 -1.52 25.61
CA SER A 164 -17.04 -2.49 25.49
C SER A 164 -16.53 -3.91 25.66
N ASP A 165 -17.38 -4.78 26.19
CA ASP A 165 -17.18 -6.22 26.25
C ASP A 165 -18.46 -6.98 25.90
N ILE A 166 -18.34 -8.27 25.60
CA ILE A 166 -19.48 -9.16 25.36
C ILE A 166 -19.91 -9.75 26.71
N LYS A 167 -21.18 -9.58 27.04
CA LYS A 167 -21.76 -10.14 28.27
C LYS A 167 -21.71 -11.66 28.23
N ASP A 168 -21.25 -12.26 29.33
CA ASP A 168 -21.17 -13.72 29.55
C ASP A 168 -20.30 -14.44 28.50
N PHE A 169 -19.26 -13.74 27.94
CA PHE A 169 -18.39 -14.29 26.90
C PHE A 169 -17.66 -15.56 27.35
N THR A 170 -17.20 -15.63 28.61
CA THR A 170 -16.54 -16.82 29.14
C THR A 170 -17.44 -18.06 29.10
N GLU A 171 -18.74 -17.92 29.42
CA GLU A 171 -19.71 -19.02 29.27
C GLU A 171 -19.89 -19.45 27.80
N LEU A 172 -19.77 -18.49 26.88
CA LEU A 172 -19.90 -18.75 25.45
C LEU A 172 -18.69 -19.53 24.91
N THR A 173 -17.49 -19.20 25.40
CA THR A 173 -16.25 -19.90 25.00
C THR A 173 -16.26 -21.37 25.39
N ASP A 174 -16.89 -21.71 26.49
CA ASP A 174 -16.99 -23.10 26.98
C ASP A 174 -18.00 -23.96 26.20
N ARG A 175 -18.88 -23.32 25.38
CA ARG A 175 -20.00 -24.00 24.71
C ARG A 175 -19.85 -24.10 23.19
N LEU A 176 -19.09 -23.21 22.59
CA LEU A 176 -18.93 -23.16 21.15
C LEU A 176 -17.65 -23.86 20.70
N GLU A 177 -17.71 -24.51 19.56
CA GLU A 177 -16.50 -25.01 18.89
C GLU A 177 -15.55 -23.84 18.55
N PRO A 178 -14.23 -24.03 18.68
CA PRO A 178 -13.24 -22.95 18.51
C PRO A 178 -13.35 -22.19 17.18
N GLU A 179 -13.69 -22.90 16.10
CA GLU A 179 -13.85 -22.31 14.76
C GLU A 179 -15.07 -21.39 14.69
N VAL A 180 -16.20 -21.82 15.28
CA VAL A 180 -17.44 -21.03 15.35
C VAL A 180 -17.23 -19.80 16.22
N LEU A 181 -16.61 -19.97 17.39
CA LEU A 181 -16.26 -18.87 18.29
C LEU A 181 -15.37 -17.83 17.59
N SER A 182 -14.32 -18.30 16.90
CA SER A 182 -13.39 -17.42 16.18
C SER A 182 -14.08 -16.66 15.05
N SER A 183 -14.94 -17.31 14.29
CA SER A 183 -15.71 -16.68 13.22
C SER A 183 -16.65 -15.60 13.76
N LEU A 184 -17.38 -15.92 14.82
CA LEU A 184 -18.31 -15.02 15.49
C LEU A 184 -17.58 -13.79 16.07
N LEU A 185 -16.49 -14.00 16.81
CA LEU A 185 -15.70 -12.92 17.40
C LEU A 185 -15.09 -12.02 16.31
N ASN A 186 -14.52 -12.60 15.26
CA ASN A 186 -13.96 -11.83 14.16
C ASN A 186 -15.03 -11.02 13.42
N SER A 187 -16.23 -11.58 13.21
CA SER A 187 -17.37 -10.87 12.62
C SER A 187 -17.78 -9.67 13.49
N TYR A 188 -17.90 -9.89 14.81
CA TYR A 188 -18.18 -8.83 15.79
C TYR A 188 -17.12 -7.72 15.76
N LEU A 189 -15.86 -8.07 15.96
CA LEU A 189 -14.75 -7.11 15.99
C LEU A 189 -14.64 -6.31 14.69
N ASN A 190 -14.86 -6.95 13.54
CA ASN A 190 -14.82 -6.30 12.24
C ASN A 190 -15.94 -5.25 12.07
N GLU A 191 -17.18 -5.59 12.45
CA GLU A 191 -18.31 -4.65 12.35
C GLU A 191 -18.16 -3.48 13.34
N MET A 192 -17.75 -3.74 14.59
CA MET A 192 -17.52 -2.70 15.56
C MET A 192 -16.35 -1.77 15.16
N SER A 193 -15.29 -2.33 14.58
CA SER A 193 -14.16 -1.56 14.07
C SER A 193 -14.55 -0.62 12.93
N LYS A 194 -15.36 -1.09 11.98
CA LYS A 194 -15.87 -0.25 10.88
C LYS A 194 -16.64 0.95 11.42
N ILE A 195 -17.50 0.73 12.41
CA ILE A 195 -18.27 1.79 13.05
C ILE A 195 -17.34 2.75 13.80
N ALA A 196 -16.36 2.24 14.56
CA ALA A 196 -15.40 3.07 15.28
C ALA A 196 -14.64 4.01 14.34
N LEU A 197 -14.13 3.49 13.23
CA LEU A 197 -13.40 4.26 12.22
C LEU A 197 -14.30 5.31 11.52
N LYS A 198 -15.55 4.97 11.23
CA LYS A 198 -16.55 5.89 10.64
C LYS A 198 -16.74 7.14 11.50
N TYR A 199 -16.74 7.01 12.81
CA TYR A 199 -16.89 8.14 13.73
C TYR A 199 -15.57 8.83 14.10
N GLY A 200 -14.42 8.31 13.65
CA GLY A 200 -13.10 8.86 13.93
C GLY A 200 -12.49 8.39 15.24
N GLY A 201 -12.99 7.28 15.80
CA GLY A 201 -12.43 6.65 16.98
C GLY A 201 -11.08 6.01 16.70
N THR A 202 -10.11 6.19 17.59
CA THR A 202 -8.83 5.49 17.57
C THR A 202 -8.97 4.19 18.33
N ILE A 203 -8.90 3.06 17.63
CA ILE A 203 -8.92 1.73 18.25
C ILE A 203 -7.55 1.51 18.89
N ASP A 204 -7.52 1.41 20.22
CA ASP A 204 -6.30 1.10 20.97
C ASP A 204 -5.95 -0.38 20.79
N LYS A 205 -6.78 -1.24 21.34
CA LYS A 205 -6.58 -2.70 21.32
C LYS A 205 -7.86 -3.48 21.53
N PHE A 206 -7.77 -4.74 21.17
CA PHE A 206 -8.72 -5.77 21.57
C PHE A 206 -8.14 -6.55 22.73
N VAL A 207 -8.94 -6.79 23.76
CA VAL A 207 -8.56 -7.61 24.93
C VAL A 207 -9.57 -8.74 25.04
N GLY A 208 -9.29 -9.87 24.38
CA GLY A 208 -10.29 -10.93 24.19
C GLY A 208 -11.47 -10.42 23.36
N ASP A 209 -12.65 -10.37 23.98
CA ASP A 209 -13.88 -9.82 23.40
C ASP A 209 -14.09 -8.32 23.62
N ALA A 210 -13.23 -7.72 24.44
CA ALA A 210 -13.32 -6.31 24.77
C ALA A 210 -12.65 -5.42 23.74
N ILE A 211 -13.22 -4.24 23.51
CA ILE A 211 -12.71 -3.22 22.60
C ILE A 211 -12.45 -1.94 23.39
N LEU A 212 -11.21 -1.44 23.34
CA LEU A 212 -10.84 -0.14 23.87
C LEU A 212 -10.65 0.85 22.70
N ILE A 213 -11.40 1.94 22.75
CA ILE A 213 -11.38 3.02 21.75
C ILE A 213 -11.27 4.35 22.50
N PHE A 214 -10.55 5.31 21.91
CA PHE A 214 -10.55 6.67 22.44
C PHE A 214 -10.68 7.71 21.31
N PHE A 215 -11.11 8.91 21.68
CA PHE A 215 -11.27 10.07 20.83
C PHE A 215 -10.48 11.24 21.39
N GLY A 216 -9.89 12.06 20.49
CA GLY A 216 -9.11 13.23 20.85
C GLY A 216 -7.61 13.09 20.60
N ASP A 217 -7.14 11.94 20.14
CA ASP A 217 -5.76 11.68 19.71
C ASP A 217 -5.72 10.50 18.73
N PRO A 218 -4.81 10.48 17.73
CA PRO A 218 -3.94 11.56 17.28
C PRO A 218 -4.70 12.71 16.61
N GLU A 219 -5.93 12.49 16.19
CA GLU A 219 -6.81 13.48 15.57
C GLU A 219 -7.88 13.93 16.58
N THR A 220 -8.24 15.22 16.58
CA THR A 220 -9.31 15.75 17.41
C THR A 220 -10.18 16.75 16.65
N LYS A 221 -11.47 16.75 16.95
CA LYS A 221 -12.45 17.75 16.52
C LYS A 221 -12.85 18.70 17.67
N GLY A 222 -12.15 18.57 18.81
CA GLY A 222 -12.44 19.25 20.06
C GLY A 222 -13.25 18.39 21.03
N GLU A 223 -13.03 18.57 22.34
CA GLU A 223 -13.55 17.72 23.42
C GLU A 223 -15.03 17.38 23.29
N LYS A 224 -15.89 18.40 23.02
CA LYS A 224 -17.33 18.20 22.91
C LYS A 224 -17.71 17.39 21.67
N ALA A 225 -17.06 17.63 20.53
CA ALA A 225 -17.34 16.93 19.27
C ALA A 225 -16.85 15.48 19.35
N ASP A 226 -15.70 15.25 19.97
CA ASP A 226 -15.11 13.93 20.21
C ASP A 226 -16.01 13.09 21.13
N ALA A 227 -16.49 13.67 22.24
CA ALA A 227 -17.46 12.99 23.14
C ALA A 227 -18.78 12.69 22.42
N THR A 228 -19.30 13.62 21.62
CA THR A 228 -20.52 13.40 20.82
C THR A 228 -20.32 12.27 19.81
N SER A 229 -19.20 12.26 19.10
CA SER A 229 -18.87 11.19 18.14
C SER A 229 -18.78 9.82 18.83
N CYS A 230 -18.20 9.76 20.02
CA CYS A 230 -18.11 8.55 20.82
C CYS A 230 -19.49 8.00 21.20
N VAL A 231 -20.40 8.86 21.65
CA VAL A 231 -21.78 8.45 22.01
C VAL A 231 -22.56 7.98 20.78
N LEU A 232 -22.47 8.71 19.67
CA LEU A 232 -23.13 8.32 18.40
C LEU A 232 -22.59 6.98 17.89
N MET A 233 -21.29 6.76 17.97
CA MET A 233 -20.64 5.48 17.66
C MET A 233 -21.24 4.36 18.52
N ALA A 234 -21.33 4.55 19.83
CA ALA A 234 -21.88 3.56 20.75
C ALA A 234 -23.36 3.22 20.44
N LEU A 235 -24.14 4.21 20.08
CA LEU A 235 -25.55 4.00 19.67
C LEU A 235 -25.63 3.20 18.36
N GLU A 236 -24.82 3.51 17.35
CA GLU A 236 -24.77 2.74 16.11
C GLU A 236 -24.28 1.31 16.33
N MET A 237 -23.25 1.12 17.16
CA MET A 237 -22.80 -0.23 17.54
C MET A 237 -23.92 -1.05 18.19
N ARG A 238 -24.69 -0.46 19.07
CA ARG A 238 -25.83 -1.12 19.72
C ARG A 238 -26.93 -1.51 18.71
N GLU A 239 -27.22 -0.65 17.75
CA GLU A 239 -28.19 -0.97 16.69
C GLU A 239 -27.66 -2.06 15.77
N ARG A 240 -26.37 -2.00 15.41
CA ARG A 240 -25.73 -3.04 14.58
C ARG A 240 -25.74 -4.40 15.26
N MET A 241 -25.58 -4.45 16.59
CA MET A 241 -25.67 -5.68 17.38
C MET A 241 -27.04 -6.32 17.31
N LYS A 242 -28.13 -5.55 17.19
CA LYS A 242 -29.48 -6.13 16.99
C LYS A 242 -29.58 -6.89 15.68
N PHE A 243 -29.01 -6.33 14.61
CA PHE A 243 -28.98 -6.98 13.30
C PHE A 243 -28.08 -8.24 13.31
N MET A 244 -26.89 -8.13 13.90
CA MET A 244 -25.96 -9.26 13.95
C MET A 244 -26.53 -10.43 14.75
N ARG A 245 -27.27 -10.17 15.82
CA ARG A 245 -27.94 -11.22 16.60
C ARG A 245 -28.89 -12.03 15.75
N GLN A 246 -29.71 -11.38 14.92
CA GLN A 246 -30.63 -12.07 14.02
C GLN A 246 -29.88 -12.98 13.04
N VAL A 247 -28.78 -12.49 12.45
CA VAL A 247 -27.96 -13.30 11.55
C VAL A 247 -27.38 -14.52 12.25
N TRP A 248 -26.88 -14.38 13.48
CA TRP A 248 -26.31 -15.48 14.25
C TRP A 248 -27.37 -16.48 14.72
N GLU A 249 -28.58 -16.01 15.05
CA GLU A 249 -29.72 -16.89 15.35
C GLU A 249 -30.11 -17.73 14.12
N ASP A 250 -30.13 -17.13 12.95
CA ASP A 250 -30.41 -17.82 11.68
C ASP A 250 -29.29 -18.83 11.33
N GLU A 251 -28.05 -18.60 11.78
CA GLU A 251 -26.91 -19.52 11.68
C GLU A 251 -26.92 -20.62 12.78
N GLY A 252 -27.92 -20.65 13.67
CA GLY A 252 -28.08 -21.67 14.71
C GLY A 252 -27.36 -21.37 16.03
N ILE A 253 -26.88 -20.15 16.25
CA ILE A 253 -26.29 -19.71 17.51
C ILE A 253 -27.40 -19.31 18.47
N SER A 254 -27.73 -20.19 19.38
CA SER A 254 -28.93 -20.13 20.24
C SER A 254 -28.91 -19.05 21.34
N LYS A 255 -27.79 -18.41 21.62
CA LYS A 255 -27.67 -17.31 22.61
C LYS A 255 -27.25 -16.02 21.94
N PRO A 256 -28.10 -14.99 21.90
CA PRO A 256 -27.73 -13.71 21.32
C PRO A 256 -26.66 -13.02 22.15
N LEU A 257 -25.60 -12.54 21.45
CA LEU A 257 -24.54 -11.75 22.10
C LEU A 257 -25.09 -10.37 22.50
N ASN A 258 -24.82 -9.98 23.73
CA ASN A 258 -25.10 -8.65 24.24
C ASN A 258 -23.79 -7.98 24.60
N ILE A 259 -23.66 -6.68 24.33
CA ILE A 259 -22.49 -5.90 24.70
C ILE A 259 -22.81 -4.99 25.89
N ARG A 260 -21.82 -4.81 26.75
CA ARG A 260 -21.80 -3.74 27.77
C ARG A 260 -20.89 -2.65 27.25
N ILE A 261 -21.28 -1.40 27.51
CA ILE A 261 -20.53 -0.23 27.03
C ILE A 261 -20.33 0.72 28.21
N GLY A 262 -19.09 1.16 28.38
CA GLY A 262 -18.71 2.25 29.28
C GLY A 262 -18.08 3.39 28.49
N ILE A 263 -18.47 4.64 28.78
CA ILE A 263 -17.89 5.85 28.20
C ILE A 263 -17.54 6.81 29.32
N ASN A 264 -16.31 7.35 29.28
CA ASN A 264 -15.88 8.37 30.19
C ASN A 264 -15.02 9.42 29.46
N THR A 265 -15.09 10.67 29.90
CA THR A 265 -14.21 11.75 29.42
C THR A 265 -13.36 12.24 30.55
N GLY A 266 -12.03 12.14 30.40
CA GLY A 266 -11.09 12.51 31.45
C GLY A 266 -9.68 12.72 30.93
N TYR A 267 -8.78 13.11 31.84
CA TYR A 267 -7.37 13.27 31.53
C TYR A 267 -6.67 11.91 31.51
N CYS A 268 -6.05 11.60 30.36
CA CYS A 268 -5.20 10.42 30.18
C CYS A 268 -3.82 10.85 29.65
N ASN A 269 -2.81 10.06 29.94
CA ASN A 269 -1.54 10.13 29.22
C ASN A 269 -1.68 9.26 27.98
N VAL A 270 -1.51 9.86 26.80
CA VAL A 270 -1.60 9.18 25.50
C VAL A 270 -0.26 9.26 24.77
N GLY A 271 0.19 8.16 24.21
CA GLY A 271 1.45 8.09 23.50
C GLY A 271 2.01 6.68 23.38
N ASN A 272 3.31 6.61 23.13
CA ASN A 272 4.02 5.35 23.03
C ASN A 272 4.51 4.91 24.40
N PHE A 273 4.08 3.75 24.84
CA PHE A 273 4.49 3.11 26.09
C PHE A 273 5.10 1.75 25.80
N GLY A 274 6.15 1.39 26.53
CA GLY A 274 6.77 0.09 26.41
C GLY A 274 8.28 0.10 26.64
N SER A 275 8.97 -0.78 25.95
CA SER A 275 10.43 -0.91 25.98
C SER A 275 11.04 -0.40 24.66
N GLU A 276 12.38 -0.42 24.57
CA GLU A 276 13.10 -0.12 23.32
C GLU A 276 12.72 -1.08 22.18
N ASP A 277 12.38 -2.34 22.50
CA ASP A 277 12.07 -3.40 21.53
C ASP A 277 10.58 -3.50 21.19
N ARG A 278 9.68 -2.95 22.04
CA ARG A 278 8.24 -3.05 21.88
C ARG A 278 7.51 -1.84 22.44
N LEU A 279 6.80 -1.16 21.57
CA LEU A 279 5.98 0.01 21.89
C LEU A 279 4.53 -0.24 21.53
N ASP A 280 3.63 0.14 22.44
CA ASP A 280 2.20 0.21 22.21
C ASP A 280 1.77 1.67 22.25
N TYR A 281 1.08 2.14 21.20
CA TYR A 281 0.42 3.44 21.23
C TYR A 281 -0.91 3.29 21.98
N THR A 282 -0.97 3.79 23.18
CA THR A 282 -2.11 3.53 24.08
C THR A 282 -2.35 4.71 25.04
N ILE A 283 -3.38 4.57 25.85
CA ILE A 283 -3.73 5.52 26.90
C ILE A 283 -3.52 4.91 28.28
N ILE A 284 -3.03 5.73 29.23
CA ILE A 284 -2.95 5.39 30.63
C ILE A 284 -3.64 6.52 31.44
N GLY A 285 -4.64 6.16 32.23
CA GLY A 285 -5.39 7.10 33.07
C GLY A 285 -6.09 6.39 34.22
N GLY A 286 -6.51 7.15 35.24
CA GLY A 286 -7.32 6.68 36.35
C GLY A 286 -8.78 7.10 36.21
#